data_96428c74e02e729a94e7178906b207bb
#
_entry.id   96428c74e02e729a94e7178906b207bb
#
_cell.length_a   1.000
_cell.length_b   1.000
_cell.length_c   1.000
_cell.angle_alpha   90.00
_cell.angle_beta   90.00
_cell.angle_gamma   90.00
#
_symmetry.space_group_name_H-M   'P 1'
#
loop_
_entity.id
_entity.type
_entity.pdbx_description
1 polymer ?
#
loop_
_entity_poly.entity_id
_entity_poly.type
_entity_poly.pdbx_seq_one_letter_code
_entity_poly.pdbx_strand_id
1 'polypeptide(L)'
;QNIKSIGSLFRVLFTKQKRSSEAEMIELMYELSKQARSEGLLSLEVKAEELQDPFLKKGIRLLVDGAGEELIEEILETEIAAMEKRHEINASIFSSAGTYAPTLGVLGAVFGLIAAMSSINDTERMAEAIAAAFI
;
A
#
# COMPACT_ATOMS: atom_id res chain seq x y z
N GLN A 1 -3.64 16.83 -0.74
CA GLN A 1 -4.65 15.89 -0.22
C GLN A 1 -4.11 14.59 0.42
N ASN A 2 -2.86 14.37 0.83
CA ASN A 2 -2.49 13.04 1.36
C ASN A 2 -1.33 12.99 2.37
N ILE A 3 -1.21 13.98 3.25
CA ILE A 3 -0.22 13.89 4.34
C ILE A 3 -0.58 12.77 5.35
N LYS A 4 -1.88 12.46 5.50
CA LYS A 4 -2.34 11.35 6.38
C LYS A 4 -1.99 9.96 5.85
N SER A 5 -1.75 9.81 4.55
CA SER A 5 -1.37 8.52 3.95
C SER A 5 0.11 8.16 4.16
N ILE A 6 0.99 9.14 4.36
CA ILE A 6 2.42 8.89 4.57
C ILE A 6 2.66 8.10 5.87
N GLY A 7 1.97 8.46 6.96
CA GLY A 7 2.07 7.71 8.22
C GLY A 7 1.55 6.27 8.12
N SER A 8 0.48 6.05 7.34
CA SER A 8 -0.03 4.70 7.10
C SER A 8 0.90 3.85 6.21
N LEU A 9 1.59 4.49 5.26
CA LEU A 9 2.57 3.82 4.39
C LEU A 9 3.80 3.35 5.19
N PHE A 10 4.33 4.18 6.10
CA PHE A 10 5.39 3.76 7.03
C PHE A 10 4.94 2.59 7.91
N ARG A 11 3.70 2.62 8.39
CA ARG A 11 3.15 1.51 9.18
C ARG A 11 3.09 0.20 8.38
N VAL A 12 2.74 0.25 7.10
CA VAL A 12 2.69 -0.93 6.22
C VAL A 12 4.09 -1.53 6.00
N LEU A 13 5.13 -0.71 5.88
CA LEU A 13 6.52 -1.19 5.73
C LEU A 13 7.03 -1.94 6.97
N PHE A 14 6.61 -1.55 8.16
CA PHE A 14 7.10 -2.12 9.41
C PHE A 14 6.11 -3.09 10.08
N THR A 15 4.87 -3.20 9.59
CA THR A 15 3.87 -4.11 10.15
C THR A 15 3.69 -5.30 9.21
N LYS A 16 4.09 -6.48 9.66
CA LYS A 16 3.82 -7.74 8.95
C LYS A 16 2.31 -7.96 8.93
N GLN A 17 1.69 -7.69 7.79
CA GLN A 17 0.27 -7.97 7.61
C GLN A 17 0.08 -9.48 7.71
N LYS A 18 -0.75 -9.92 8.66
CA LYS A 18 -1.09 -11.32 8.84
C LYS A 18 -1.95 -11.72 7.62
N ARG A 19 -1.30 -12.20 6.58
CA ARG A 19 -2.01 -12.83 5.45
C ARG A 19 -2.48 -14.18 5.92
N SER A 20 -3.75 -14.50 5.72
CA SER A 20 -4.22 -15.87 5.81
C SER A 20 -3.36 -16.75 4.90
N SER A 21 -2.97 -17.91 5.39
CA SER A 21 -2.24 -18.87 4.56
C SER A 21 -3.13 -19.31 3.39
N GLU A 22 -2.52 -19.59 2.24
CA GLU A 22 -3.25 -20.14 1.09
C GLU A 22 -4.03 -21.41 1.47
N ALA A 23 -3.46 -22.22 2.35
CA ALA A 23 -4.13 -23.43 2.87
C ALA A 23 -5.36 -23.08 3.72
N GLU A 24 -5.29 -22.06 4.58
CA GLU A 24 -6.44 -21.58 5.35
C GLU A 24 -7.57 -21.05 4.46
N MET A 25 -7.19 -20.39 3.36
CA MET A 25 -8.17 -19.88 2.39
C MET A 25 -8.87 -21.02 1.64
N ILE A 26 -8.14 -22.04 1.23
CA ILE A 26 -8.69 -23.24 0.56
C ILE A 26 -9.65 -23.96 1.50
N GLU A 27 -9.26 -24.17 2.75
CA GLU A 27 -10.11 -24.82 3.75
C GLU A 27 -11.41 -24.02 3.97
N LEU A 28 -11.30 -22.71 4.12
CA LEU A 28 -12.47 -21.82 4.25
C LEU A 28 -13.42 -21.93 3.06
N MET A 29 -12.87 -21.90 1.83
CA MET A 29 -13.67 -22.06 0.60
C MET A 29 -14.35 -23.40 0.54
N TYR A 30 -13.67 -24.45 0.97
CA TYR A 30 -14.24 -25.80 1.05
C TYR A 30 -15.40 -25.86 2.04
N GLU A 31 -15.24 -25.32 3.24
CA GLU A 31 -16.31 -25.27 4.26
C GLU A 31 -17.52 -24.47 3.76
N LEU A 32 -17.31 -23.28 3.18
CA LEU A 32 -18.38 -22.47 2.62
C LEU A 32 -19.13 -23.21 1.50
N SER A 33 -18.41 -23.89 0.62
CA SER A 33 -18.99 -24.69 -0.46
C SER A 33 -19.83 -25.85 0.07
N LYS A 34 -19.34 -26.53 1.11
CA LYS A 34 -20.05 -27.64 1.76
C LYS A 34 -21.34 -27.14 2.43
N GLN A 35 -21.27 -26.03 3.16
CA GLN A 35 -22.42 -25.43 3.81
C GLN A 35 -23.47 -24.97 2.79
N ALA A 36 -23.06 -24.29 1.72
CA ALA A 36 -23.96 -23.86 0.65
C ALA A 36 -24.72 -25.04 0.00
N ARG A 37 -24.05 -26.19 -0.19
CA ARG A 37 -24.66 -27.40 -0.76
C ARG A 37 -25.63 -28.10 0.19
N SER A 38 -25.35 -28.09 1.50
CA SER A 38 -26.19 -28.78 2.48
C SER A 38 -27.35 -27.94 3.00
N GLU A 39 -27.16 -26.64 3.16
CA GLU A 39 -28.07 -25.72 3.85
C GLU A 39 -28.62 -24.61 2.93
N GLY A 40 -28.11 -24.51 1.70
CA GLY A 40 -28.45 -23.45 0.75
C GLY A 40 -27.61 -22.19 0.91
N LEU A 41 -27.64 -21.32 -0.11
CA LEU A 41 -26.81 -20.10 -0.16
C LEU A 41 -27.13 -19.11 0.98
N LEU A 42 -28.38 -19.04 1.44
CA LEU A 42 -28.78 -18.15 2.53
C LEU A 42 -28.06 -18.47 3.85
N SER A 43 -27.65 -19.72 4.06
CA SER A 43 -26.89 -20.10 5.26
C SER A 43 -25.52 -19.42 5.35
N LEU A 44 -25.00 -18.94 4.24
CA LEU A 44 -23.71 -18.23 4.17
C LEU A 44 -23.79 -16.79 4.70
N GLU A 45 -24.97 -16.21 4.89
CA GLU A 45 -25.14 -14.82 5.35
C GLU A 45 -24.45 -14.58 6.70
N VAL A 46 -24.69 -15.47 7.66
CA VAL A 46 -24.07 -15.39 8.99
C VAL A 46 -22.55 -15.53 8.90
N LYS A 47 -22.07 -16.46 8.07
CA LYS A 47 -20.63 -16.64 7.83
C LYS A 47 -19.99 -15.43 7.16
N ALA A 48 -20.69 -14.81 6.23
CA ALA A 48 -20.21 -13.58 5.57
C ALA A 48 -19.96 -12.46 6.59
N GLU A 49 -20.80 -12.33 7.63
CA GLU A 49 -20.60 -11.31 8.67
C GLU A 49 -19.37 -11.58 9.55
N GLU A 50 -19.01 -12.84 9.75
CA GLU A 50 -17.84 -13.26 10.55
C GLU A 50 -16.51 -13.06 9.79
N LEU A 51 -16.54 -12.94 8.46
CA LEU A 51 -15.35 -12.77 7.65
C LEU A 51 -14.68 -11.42 7.88
N GLN A 52 -13.38 -11.46 8.15
CA GLN A 52 -12.58 -10.26 8.36
C GLN A 52 -12.10 -9.64 7.03
N ASP A 53 -11.99 -10.45 5.96
CA ASP A 53 -11.59 -9.99 4.65
C ASP A 53 -12.77 -9.32 3.92
N PRO A 54 -12.69 -8.01 3.65
CA PRO A 54 -13.79 -7.28 3.00
C PRO A 54 -14.09 -7.75 1.58
N PHE A 55 -13.06 -8.21 0.85
CA PHE A 55 -13.21 -8.70 -0.51
C PHE A 55 -14.02 -10.01 -0.53
N LEU A 56 -13.62 -10.95 0.30
CA LEU A 56 -14.32 -12.23 0.44
C LEU A 56 -15.74 -12.03 0.96
N LYS A 57 -15.91 -11.19 1.97
CA LYS A 57 -17.23 -10.81 2.50
C LYS A 57 -18.16 -10.26 1.42
N LYS A 58 -17.64 -9.39 0.55
CA LYS A 58 -18.39 -8.83 -0.57
C LYS A 58 -18.81 -9.92 -1.56
N GLY A 59 -17.90 -10.82 -1.94
CA GLY A 59 -18.20 -11.94 -2.84
C GLY A 59 -19.29 -12.86 -2.30
N ILE A 60 -19.19 -13.25 -1.03
CA ILE A 60 -20.19 -14.12 -0.40
C ILE A 60 -21.56 -13.42 -0.29
N ARG A 61 -21.61 -12.13 0.03
CA ARG A 61 -22.88 -11.38 0.05
C ARG A 61 -23.55 -11.34 -1.32
N LEU A 62 -22.79 -11.10 -2.41
CA LEU A 62 -23.34 -11.15 -3.76
C LEU A 62 -23.94 -12.51 -4.09
N LEU A 63 -23.30 -13.61 -3.64
CA LEU A 63 -23.84 -14.97 -3.79
C LEU A 63 -25.16 -15.14 -3.03
N VAL A 64 -25.23 -14.67 -1.78
CA VAL A 64 -26.43 -14.75 -0.93
C VAL A 64 -27.55 -13.92 -1.52
N ASP A 65 -27.25 -12.75 -2.09
CA ASP A 65 -28.20 -11.87 -2.77
C ASP A 65 -28.70 -12.44 -4.11
N GLY A 66 -28.18 -13.60 -4.56
CA GLY A 66 -28.59 -14.27 -5.79
C GLY A 66 -28.03 -13.63 -7.05
N ALA A 67 -26.96 -12.88 -6.97
CA ALA A 67 -26.30 -12.35 -8.15
C ALA A 67 -25.77 -13.49 -9.04
N GLY A 68 -25.89 -13.33 -10.38
CA GLY A 68 -25.34 -14.28 -11.31
C GLY A 68 -23.81 -14.33 -11.30
N GLU A 69 -23.26 -15.48 -11.69
CA GLU A 69 -21.81 -15.74 -11.70
C GLU A 69 -21.03 -14.64 -12.47
N GLU A 70 -21.47 -14.30 -13.68
CA GLU A 70 -20.85 -13.28 -14.51
C GLU A 70 -20.80 -11.89 -13.84
N LEU A 71 -21.89 -11.52 -13.14
CA LEU A 71 -21.95 -10.25 -12.42
C LEU A 71 -21.03 -10.23 -11.20
N ILE A 72 -20.94 -11.34 -10.49
CA ILE A 72 -20.05 -11.48 -9.34
C ILE A 72 -18.60 -11.34 -9.79
N GLU A 73 -18.23 -12.03 -10.88
CA GLU A 73 -16.88 -11.98 -11.47
C GLU A 73 -16.54 -10.54 -11.87
N GLU A 74 -17.38 -9.84 -12.63
CA GLU A 74 -17.18 -8.46 -13.05
C GLU A 74 -16.98 -7.50 -11.88
N ILE A 75 -17.80 -7.63 -10.83
CA ILE A 75 -17.70 -6.79 -9.63
C ILE A 75 -16.38 -7.07 -8.88
N LEU A 76 -16.00 -8.33 -8.73
CA LEU A 76 -14.79 -8.70 -8.01
C LEU A 76 -13.53 -8.33 -8.79
N GLU A 77 -13.51 -8.49 -10.10
CA GLU A 77 -12.41 -8.02 -10.96
C GLU A 77 -12.24 -6.50 -10.89
N THR A 78 -13.34 -5.77 -10.92
CA THR A 78 -13.32 -4.30 -10.75
C THR A 78 -12.74 -3.91 -9.39
N GLU A 79 -13.08 -4.64 -8.32
CA GLU A 79 -12.52 -4.40 -6.98
C GLU A 79 -11.02 -4.69 -6.92
N ILE A 80 -10.56 -5.78 -7.56
CA ILE A 80 -9.13 -6.12 -7.67
C ILE A 80 -8.39 -5.00 -8.39
N ALA A 81 -8.86 -4.57 -9.56
CA ALA A 81 -8.27 -3.48 -10.33
C ALA A 81 -8.18 -2.16 -9.52
N ALA A 82 -9.22 -1.86 -8.74
CA ALA A 82 -9.23 -0.69 -7.86
C ALA A 82 -8.22 -0.81 -6.71
N MET A 83 -8.04 -2.01 -6.15
CA MET A 83 -7.02 -2.27 -5.13
C MET A 83 -5.61 -2.15 -5.70
N GLU A 84 -5.35 -2.75 -6.86
CA GLU A 84 -4.07 -2.66 -7.55
C GLU A 84 -3.71 -1.20 -7.85
N LYS A 85 -4.65 -0.42 -8.37
CA LYS A 85 -4.44 1.00 -8.66
C LYS A 85 -4.11 1.81 -7.41
N ARG A 86 -4.76 1.55 -6.28
CA ARG A 86 -4.42 2.19 -5.01
C ARG A 86 -3.01 1.84 -4.54
N HIS A 87 -2.61 0.57 -4.69
CA HIS A 87 -1.26 0.12 -4.34
C HIS A 87 -0.20 0.73 -5.24
N GLU A 88 -0.44 0.80 -6.55
CA GLU A 88 0.43 1.45 -7.52
C GLU A 88 0.67 2.93 -7.19
N ILE A 89 -0.41 3.68 -6.90
CA ILE A 89 -0.33 5.09 -6.51
C ILE A 89 0.50 5.24 -5.21
N ASN A 90 0.29 4.38 -4.23
CA ASN A 90 1.04 4.41 -2.98
C ASN A 90 2.53 4.09 -3.21
N ALA A 91 2.84 3.10 -4.04
CA ALA A 91 4.21 2.74 -4.39
C ALA A 91 4.93 3.84 -5.19
N SER A 92 4.22 4.55 -6.07
CA SER A 92 4.78 5.64 -6.88
C SER A 92 5.30 6.80 -6.04
N ILE A 93 4.74 7.03 -4.84
CA ILE A 93 5.22 8.05 -3.89
C ILE A 93 6.67 7.74 -3.46
N PHE A 94 6.95 6.48 -3.11
CA PHE A 94 8.30 6.06 -2.72
C PHE A 94 9.27 6.10 -3.90
N SER A 95 8.81 5.68 -5.07
CA SER A 95 9.62 5.75 -6.31
C SER A 95 10.00 7.20 -6.63
N SER A 96 9.04 8.12 -6.53
CA SER A 96 9.29 9.56 -6.75
C SER A 96 10.26 10.11 -5.71
N ALA A 97 10.07 9.79 -4.42
CA ALA A 97 10.98 10.21 -3.36
C ALA A 97 12.41 9.70 -3.61
N GLY A 98 12.56 8.43 -4.01
CA GLY A 98 13.85 7.83 -4.36
C GLY A 98 14.52 8.52 -5.55
N THR A 99 13.73 8.99 -6.51
CA THR A 99 14.24 9.72 -7.68
C THR A 99 14.68 11.14 -7.33
N TYR A 100 13.92 11.85 -6.48
CA TYR A 100 14.22 13.24 -6.14
C TYR A 100 15.28 13.41 -5.04
N ALA A 101 15.41 12.43 -4.13
CA ALA A 101 16.36 12.53 -3.01
C ALA A 101 17.82 12.78 -3.46
N PRO A 102 18.39 12.05 -4.44
CA PRO A 102 19.74 12.33 -4.93
C PRO A 102 19.87 13.73 -5.55
N THR A 103 18.87 14.18 -6.29
CA THR A 103 18.86 15.49 -6.93
C THR A 103 18.87 16.63 -5.88
N LEU A 104 18.11 16.47 -4.81
CA LEU A 104 18.11 17.41 -3.68
C LEU A 104 19.45 17.42 -2.96
N GLY A 105 20.11 16.27 -2.82
CA GLY A 105 21.47 16.17 -2.28
C GLY A 105 22.48 16.96 -3.09
N VAL A 106 22.45 16.83 -4.41
CA VAL A 106 23.32 17.61 -5.31
C VAL A 106 23.06 19.12 -5.19
N LEU A 107 21.79 19.53 -5.13
CA LEU A 107 21.44 20.93 -4.91
C LEU A 107 21.98 21.45 -3.57
N GLY A 108 21.87 20.66 -2.51
CA GLY A 108 22.43 20.98 -1.19
C GLY A 108 23.94 21.19 -1.26
N ALA A 109 24.67 20.30 -1.92
CA ALA A 109 26.12 20.42 -2.11
C ALA A 109 26.48 21.70 -2.90
N VAL A 110 25.73 22.03 -3.96
CA VAL A 110 25.97 23.27 -4.75
C VAL A 110 25.75 24.51 -3.88
N PHE A 111 24.69 24.57 -3.09
CA PHE A 111 24.47 25.69 -2.18
C PHE A 111 25.55 25.80 -1.10
N GLY A 112 26.02 24.69 -0.57
CA GLY A 112 27.13 24.64 0.37
C GLY A 112 28.44 25.18 -0.24
N LEU A 113 28.75 24.85 -1.49
CA LEU A 113 29.91 25.39 -2.23
C LEU A 113 29.76 26.88 -2.47
N ILE A 114 28.59 27.39 -2.83
CA ILE A 114 28.32 28.81 -2.99
C ILE A 114 28.59 29.57 -1.67
N ALA A 115 28.12 29.00 -0.55
CA ALA A 115 28.39 29.57 0.77
C ALA A 115 29.87 29.59 1.12
N ALA A 116 30.62 28.51 0.80
CA ALA A 116 32.05 28.44 0.97
C ALA A 116 32.80 29.49 0.16
N MET A 117 32.43 29.70 -1.10
CA MET A 117 33.01 30.74 -1.94
C MET A 117 32.76 32.15 -1.45
N SER A 118 31.64 32.40 -0.78
CA SER A 118 31.32 33.67 -0.13
C SER A 118 32.24 33.98 1.04
N SER A 119 32.90 32.98 1.61
CA SER A 119 33.84 33.08 2.73
C SER A 119 35.32 32.92 2.33
N ILE A 120 35.66 33.22 1.08
CA ILE A 120 37.00 32.98 0.52
C ILE A 120 38.13 33.70 1.27
N ASN A 121 37.83 34.81 1.96
CA ASN A 121 38.77 35.56 2.76
C ASN A 121 38.97 35.03 4.19
N ASP A 122 38.18 34.01 4.57
CA ASP A 122 38.20 33.35 5.90
C ASP A 122 38.31 31.84 5.64
N THR A 123 39.54 31.35 5.72
CA THR A 123 39.86 29.94 5.38
C THR A 123 39.21 28.96 6.31
N GLU A 124 39.01 29.32 7.57
CA GLU A 124 38.37 28.45 8.58
C GLU A 124 36.86 28.28 8.29
N ARG A 125 36.17 29.37 8.05
CA ARG A 125 34.75 29.35 7.64
C ARG A 125 34.52 28.69 6.29
N MET A 126 35.44 28.88 5.37
CA MET A 126 35.38 28.22 4.05
C MET A 126 35.51 26.70 4.20
N ALA A 127 36.43 26.22 5.06
CA ALA A 127 36.60 24.78 5.31
C ALA A 127 35.39 24.17 5.97
N GLU A 128 34.79 24.86 6.95
CA GLU A 128 33.54 24.41 7.60
C GLU A 128 32.37 24.31 6.60
N ALA A 129 32.20 25.32 5.73
CA ALA A 129 31.13 25.34 4.74
C ALA A 129 31.29 24.23 3.69
N ILE A 130 32.54 23.93 3.28
CA ILE A 130 32.84 22.79 2.39
C ILE A 130 32.49 21.48 3.08
N ALA A 131 32.91 21.28 4.33
CA ALA A 131 32.61 20.07 5.09
C ALA A 131 31.08 19.87 5.21
N ALA A 132 30.34 20.92 5.53
CA ALA A 132 28.88 20.87 5.62
C ALA A 132 28.16 20.56 4.29
N ALA A 133 28.79 20.89 3.14
CA ALA A 133 28.23 20.62 1.83
C ALA A 133 28.26 19.11 1.44
N PHE A 134 29.12 18.31 2.10
CA PHE A 134 29.35 16.90 1.78
C PHE A 134 28.90 15.94 2.88
N ILE A 135 28.22 16.41 3.91
CA ILE A 135 27.58 15.59 4.94
C ILE A 135 26.11 15.39 4.59
#